data_cc4592c9725909b5b292eb538f1d5b4a
#
_entry.id   cc4592c9725909b5b292eb538f1d5b4a
#
_cell.length_a   1.000
_cell.length_b   1.000
_cell.length_c   1.000
_cell.angle_alpha   90.00
_cell.angle_beta   90.00
_cell.angle_gamma   90.00
#
_symmetry.space_group_name_H-M   'P 1'
#
loop_
_entity.id
_entity.type
_entity.pdbx_description
1 polymer ?
#
loop_
_entity_poly.entity_id
_entity_poly.type
_entity_poly.pdbx_seq_one_letter_code
_entity_poly.pdbx_strand_id
1 'polypeptide(L)'
;MHNGQIGGFEAACKAADMLIPDALYRHRRGAIDSEAFFLVALGNGLATDPIGAIARTIATFEALATKTPKFRMTSAFSDGKILYAARYASDGFAPTLYHRWSTLQKGRAVVSEPFDAVCGLWQEVPDKSFCVFERQRVQITTL
;
A
#
# COMPACT_ATOMS: atom_id res chain seq x y z
N MET A 1 -6.46 4.07 1.62
CA MET A 1 -5.47 5.18 1.83
C MET A 1 -4.19 4.83 1.10
N HIS A 2 -3.57 5.79 0.47
CA HIS A 2 -2.26 5.65 -0.17
C HIS A 2 -1.49 6.97 0.01
N ASN A 3 -0.20 6.87 0.32
CA ASN A 3 0.75 7.96 0.33
C ASN A 3 2.04 7.47 -0.33
N GLY A 4 2.52 8.17 -1.36
CA GLY A 4 3.70 7.77 -2.09
C GLY A 4 3.73 8.32 -3.51
N GLN A 5 4.66 7.80 -4.30
CA GLN A 5 4.78 8.16 -5.72
C GLN A 5 5.43 7.06 -6.55
N ILE A 6 5.09 7.03 -7.81
CA ILE A 6 5.74 6.21 -8.84
C ILE A 6 6.51 7.15 -9.76
N GLY A 7 7.83 6.96 -9.83
CA GLY A 7 8.72 7.86 -10.56
C GLY A 7 8.42 7.90 -12.06
N GLY A 8 8.00 9.08 -12.54
CA GLY A 8 7.67 9.27 -13.96
C GLY A 8 6.33 8.68 -14.38
N PHE A 9 5.40 8.47 -13.44
CA PHE A 9 4.09 7.86 -13.72
C PHE A 9 3.30 8.55 -14.83
N GLU A 10 3.38 9.87 -14.96
CA GLU A 10 2.70 10.61 -16.04
C GLU A 10 3.04 10.03 -17.43
N ALA A 11 4.32 9.71 -17.67
CA ALA A 11 4.75 9.10 -18.92
C ALA A 11 4.38 7.61 -19.02
N ALA A 12 4.25 6.92 -17.88
CA ALA A 12 3.92 5.49 -17.79
C ALA A 12 2.41 5.23 -17.63
N CYS A 13 1.58 6.26 -17.46
CA CYS A 13 0.17 6.15 -17.14
C CYS A 13 -0.59 5.21 -18.11
N LYS A 14 -0.40 5.40 -19.42
CA LYS A 14 -1.04 4.55 -20.42
C LYS A 14 -0.60 3.08 -20.29
N ALA A 15 0.68 2.83 -20.05
CA ALA A 15 1.19 1.47 -19.89
C ALA A 15 0.64 0.82 -18.62
N ALA A 16 0.52 1.59 -17.51
CA ALA A 16 -0.10 1.14 -16.28
C ALA A 16 -1.60 0.83 -16.47
N ASP A 17 -2.31 1.69 -17.19
CA ASP A 17 -3.74 1.48 -17.48
C ASP A 17 -3.98 0.22 -18.32
N MET A 18 -3.09 -0.14 -19.24
CA MET A 18 -3.17 -1.37 -20.04
C MET A 18 -2.97 -2.65 -19.22
N LEU A 19 -2.46 -2.56 -17.99
CA LEU A 19 -2.32 -3.70 -17.06
C LEU A 19 -3.58 -3.93 -16.22
N ILE A 20 -4.51 -2.99 -16.22
CA ILE A 20 -5.78 -3.14 -15.52
C ILE A 20 -6.65 -4.10 -16.32
N PRO A 21 -7.15 -5.20 -15.71
CA PRO A 21 -8.08 -6.09 -16.40
C PRO A 21 -9.32 -5.35 -16.93
N ASP A 22 -9.80 -5.69 -18.11
CA ASP A 22 -10.95 -5.05 -18.76
C ASP A 22 -12.17 -4.96 -17.84
N ALA A 23 -12.44 -6.02 -17.07
CA ALA A 23 -13.55 -6.07 -16.12
C ALA A 23 -13.43 -5.00 -14.99
N LEU A 24 -12.22 -4.58 -14.68
CA LEU A 24 -11.92 -3.59 -13.63
C LEU A 24 -11.73 -2.19 -14.21
N TYR A 25 -11.42 -2.06 -15.49
CA TYR A 25 -11.12 -0.77 -16.11
C TYR A 25 -12.25 0.25 -15.99
N ARG A 26 -13.51 -0.20 -15.99
CA ARG A 26 -14.70 0.65 -15.73
C ARG A 26 -14.67 1.39 -14.39
N HIS A 27 -13.83 0.96 -13.44
CA HIS A 27 -13.66 1.57 -12.14
C HIS A 27 -12.54 2.60 -12.10
N ARG A 28 -11.76 2.75 -13.17
CA ARG A 28 -10.74 3.78 -13.33
C ARG A 28 -11.43 5.15 -13.47
N ARG A 29 -11.33 6.00 -12.45
CA ARG A 29 -12.05 7.30 -12.35
C ARG A 29 -11.18 8.50 -12.62
N GLY A 30 -9.92 8.43 -12.24
CA GLY A 30 -8.94 9.50 -12.35
C GLY A 30 -7.70 9.07 -13.11
N ALA A 31 -6.65 9.90 -13.05
CA ALA A 31 -5.36 9.64 -13.70
C ALA A 31 -4.21 9.44 -12.70
N ILE A 32 -4.52 9.19 -11.42
CA ILE A 32 -3.53 9.04 -10.36
C ILE A 32 -2.94 7.63 -10.31
N ASP A 33 -1.70 7.56 -9.89
CA ASP A 33 -0.93 6.30 -9.79
C ASP A 33 -1.52 5.30 -8.79
N SER A 34 -1.99 5.77 -7.66
CA SER A 34 -2.56 4.93 -6.59
C SER A 34 -3.81 4.17 -7.03
N GLU A 35 -4.64 4.77 -7.87
CA GLU A 35 -5.84 4.11 -8.40
C GLU A 35 -5.45 3.02 -9.41
N ALA A 36 -4.51 3.31 -10.33
CA ALA A 36 -4.00 2.32 -11.27
C ALA A 36 -3.34 1.15 -10.51
N PHE A 37 -2.49 1.45 -9.52
CA PHE A 37 -1.86 0.46 -8.67
C PHE A 37 -2.89 -0.47 -8.01
N PHE A 38 -3.94 0.11 -7.40
CA PHE A 38 -4.96 -0.67 -6.70
C PHE A 38 -5.75 -1.58 -7.67
N LEU A 39 -6.13 -1.09 -8.84
CA LEU A 39 -6.86 -1.87 -9.85
C LEU A 39 -6.00 -3.01 -10.42
N VAL A 40 -4.71 -2.77 -10.65
CA VAL A 40 -3.76 -3.82 -11.05
C VAL A 40 -3.56 -4.84 -9.93
N ALA A 41 -3.47 -4.40 -8.65
CA ALA A 41 -3.38 -5.31 -7.52
C ALA A 41 -4.62 -6.22 -7.40
N LEU A 42 -5.82 -5.68 -7.64
CA LEU A 42 -7.04 -6.49 -7.72
C LEU A 42 -6.95 -7.55 -8.83
N GLY A 43 -6.45 -7.16 -10.00
CA GLY A 43 -6.20 -8.09 -11.11
C GLY A 43 -5.16 -9.15 -10.78
N ASN A 44 -4.17 -8.83 -9.96
CA ASN A 44 -3.14 -9.74 -9.48
C ASN A 44 -3.61 -10.66 -8.32
N GLY A 45 -4.89 -10.63 -7.97
CA GLY A 45 -5.47 -11.54 -6.97
C GLY A 45 -5.49 -10.98 -5.54
N LEU A 46 -5.56 -9.65 -5.36
CA LEU A 46 -5.58 -9.00 -4.04
C LEU A 46 -6.62 -9.59 -3.07
N ALA A 47 -7.75 -10.08 -3.59
CA ALA A 47 -8.81 -10.65 -2.76
C ALA A 47 -8.48 -12.05 -2.19
N THR A 48 -7.57 -12.80 -2.80
CA THR A 48 -7.26 -14.19 -2.44
C THR A 48 -5.84 -14.38 -1.90
N ASP A 49 -4.91 -13.57 -2.36
CA ASP A 49 -3.49 -13.58 -1.97
C ASP A 49 -3.00 -12.12 -1.82
N PRO A 50 -3.39 -11.41 -0.75
CA PRO A 50 -3.10 -9.99 -0.60
C PRO A 50 -1.60 -9.65 -0.65
N ILE A 51 -0.77 -10.43 0.04
CA ILE A 51 0.68 -10.19 0.08
C ILE A 51 1.33 -10.44 -1.29
N GLY A 52 1.04 -11.56 -1.93
CA GLY A 52 1.61 -11.88 -3.23
C GLY A 52 1.11 -10.93 -4.32
N ALA A 53 -0.14 -10.50 -4.28
CA ALA A 53 -0.69 -9.52 -5.21
C ALA A 53 0.01 -8.16 -5.10
N ILE A 54 0.23 -7.67 -3.87
CA ILE A 54 0.97 -6.42 -3.63
C ILE A 54 2.42 -6.56 -4.12
N ALA A 55 3.12 -7.65 -3.80
CA ALA A 55 4.50 -7.86 -4.22
C ALA A 55 4.62 -7.89 -5.77
N ARG A 56 3.74 -8.63 -6.45
CA ARG A 56 3.70 -8.66 -7.94
C ARG A 56 3.41 -7.28 -8.54
N THR A 57 2.51 -6.53 -7.92
CA THR A 57 2.14 -5.19 -8.39
C THR A 57 3.29 -4.21 -8.20
N ILE A 58 3.98 -4.24 -7.05
CA ILE A 58 5.18 -3.43 -6.81
C ILE A 58 6.23 -3.69 -7.90
N ALA A 59 6.59 -4.95 -8.14
CA ALA A 59 7.57 -5.32 -9.15
C ALA A 59 7.19 -4.81 -10.56
N THR A 60 5.90 -4.90 -10.90
CA THR A 60 5.36 -4.40 -12.18
C THR A 60 5.52 -2.88 -12.29
N PHE A 61 5.15 -2.12 -11.26
CA PHE A 61 5.22 -0.66 -11.29
C PHE A 61 6.66 -0.13 -11.18
N GLU A 62 7.56 -0.84 -10.50
CA GLU A 62 8.99 -0.51 -10.51
C GLU A 62 9.59 -0.66 -11.91
N ALA A 63 9.16 -1.68 -12.67
CA ALA A 63 9.59 -1.86 -14.06
C ALA A 63 9.07 -0.75 -14.98
N LEU A 64 7.88 -0.19 -14.70
CA LEU A 64 7.31 0.93 -15.44
C LEU A 64 7.91 2.29 -15.05
N ALA A 65 8.48 2.42 -13.86
CA ALA A 65 8.99 3.69 -13.36
C ALA A 65 10.22 4.15 -14.15
N THR A 66 10.12 5.36 -14.69
CA THR A 66 11.15 5.96 -15.56
C THR A 66 12.06 6.96 -14.85
N LYS A 67 11.70 7.36 -13.62
CA LYS A 67 12.44 8.33 -12.80
C LYS A 67 12.75 7.79 -11.42
N THR A 68 13.78 8.33 -10.79
CA THR A 68 14.16 8.01 -9.40
C THR A 68 13.51 9.01 -8.43
N PRO A 69 12.98 8.58 -7.27
CA PRO A 69 12.87 7.18 -6.85
C PRO A 69 11.87 6.41 -7.73
N LYS A 70 12.17 5.14 -8.01
CA LYS A 70 11.28 4.31 -8.85
C LYS A 70 9.92 4.14 -8.22
N PHE A 71 9.90 3.80 -6.92
CA PHE A 71 8.67 3.54 -6.22
C PHE A 71 8.82 3.82 -4.72
N ARG A 72 7.89 4.57 -4.15
CA ARG A 72 7.73 4.76 -2.69
C ARG A 72 6.25 4.70 -2.34
N MET A 73 5.89 3.94 -1.34
CA MET A 73 4.50 3.71 -0.98
C MET A 73 4.31 3.42 0.51
N THR A 74 3.28 4.03 1.10
CA THR A 74 2.54 3.47 2.21
C THR A 74 1.08 3.38 1.82
N SER A 75 0.46 2.24 2.08
CA SER A 75 -0.94 2.03 1.76
C SER A 75 -1.66 1.28 2.87
N ALA A 76 -2.94 1.55 3.02
CA ALA A 76 -3.83 0.74 3.87
C ALA A 76 -5.15 0.51 3.13
N PHE A 77 -5.63 -0.72 3.16
CA PHE A 77 -6.87 -1.15 2.52
C PHE A 77 -7.55 -2.24 3.34
N SER A 78 -8.80 -2.52 3.07
CA SER A 78 -9.61 -3.48 3.81
C SER A 78 -10.57 -4.22 2.89
N ASP A 79 -10.86 -5.47 3.23
CA ASP A 79 -11.94 -6.27 2.63
C ASP A 79 -13.24 -6.16 3.42
N GLY A 80 -13.29 -5.27 4.41
CA GLY A 80 -14.43 -5.10 5.33
C GLY A 80 -14.33 -5.93 6.61
N LYS A 81 -13.37 -6.86 6.72
CA LYS A 81 -13.14 -7.72 7.90
C LYS A 81 -11.72 -7.54 8.45
N ILE A 82 -10.76 -7.50 7.57
CA ILE A 82 -9.32 -7.40 7.87
C ILE A 82 -8.83 -6.05 7.34
N LEU A 83 -7.95 -5.41 8.09
CA LEU A 83 -7.20 -4.26 7.65
C LEU A 83 -5.79 -4.72 7.24
N TYR A 84 -5.39 -4.32 6.06
CA TYR A 84 -4.06 -4.56 5.51
C TYR A 84 -3.31 -3.26 5.37
N ALA A 85 -1.99 -3.33 5.48
CA ALA A 85 -1.12 -2.21 5.12
C ALA A 85 0.17 -2.71 4.46
N ALA A 86 0.72 -1.87 3.60
CA ALA A 86 2.02 -2.10 2.98
C ALA A 86 2.87 -0.85 3.09
N ARG A 87 4.15 -1.01 3.39
CA ARG A 87 5.18 0.03 3.38
C ARG A 87 6.34 -0.44 2.52
N TYR A 88 6.71 0.35 1.51
CA TYR A 88 7.76 -0.04 0.57
C TYR A 88 8.44 1.18 -0.06
N ALA A 89 9.74 1.08 -0.24
CA ALA A 89 10.49 1.97 -1.13
C ALA A 89 11.60 1.22 -1.87
N SER A 90 11.78 1.53 -3.14
CA SER A 90 12.87 0.98 -3.97
C SER A 90 14.26 1.47 -3.54
N ASP A 91 14.32 2.61 -2.85
CA ASP A 91 15.55 3.28 -2.42
C ASP A 91 15.73 3.33 -0.90
N GLY A 92 14.87 2.65 -0.13
CA GLY A 92 14.95 2.59 1.34
C GLY A 92 14.42 3.82 2.07
N PHE A 93 13.77 4.76 1.36
CA PHE A 93 13.17 5.97 1.96
C PHE A 93 11.64 5.93 1.88
N ALA A 94 11.05 4.84 2.38
CA ALA A 94 9.60 4.70 2.41
C ALA A 94 8.97 5.76 3.33
N PRO A 95 7.85 6.41 2.93
CA PRO A 95 7.08 7.24 3.84
C PRO A 95 6.77 6.48 5.13
N THR A 96 6.70 7.19 6.25
CA THR A 96 6.43 6.59 7.56
C THR A 96 5.03 5.99 7.63
N LEU A 97 4.89 4.93 8.40
CA LEU A 97 3.63 4.29 8.70
C LEU A 97 3.67 3.75 10.13
N TYR A 98 2.68 4.10 10.93
CA TYR A 98 2.57 3.68 12.32
C TYR A 98 1.24 3.01 12.56
N HIS A 99 1.19 2.17 13.59
CA HIS A 99 -0.06 1.62 14.09
C HIS A 99 -0.12 1.63 15.61
N ARG A 100 -1.34 1.67 16.15
CA ARG A 100 -1.62 1.58 17.57
C ARG A 100 -2.96 0.89 17.83
N TRP A 101 -3.00 0.03 18.84
CA TRP A 101 -4.26 -0.50 19.37
C TRP A 101 -4.80 0.45 20.43
N SER A 102 -6.07 0.82 20.35
CA SER A 102 -6.78 1.59 21.37
C SER A 102 -7.72 0.67 22.15
N THR A 103 -7.43 0.47 23.42
CA THR A 103 -8.30 -0.31 24.33
C THR A 103 -9.62 0.41 24.59
N LEU A 104 -9.60 1.75 24.62
CA LEU A 104 -10.79 2.57 24.83
C LEU A 104 -11.76 2.47 23.64
N GLN A 105 -11.23 2.58 22.42
CA GLN A 105 -12.05 2.53 21.19
C GLN A 105 -12.22 1.11 20.66
N LYS A 106 -11.56 0.11 21.27
CA LYS A 106 -11.54 -1.30 20.84
C LYS A 106 -11.21 -1.43 19.34
N GLY A 107 -10.29 -0.59 18.87
CA GLY A 107 -9.92 -0.51 17.47
C GLY A 107 -8.43 -0.23 17.27
N ARG A 108 -7.96 -0.39 16.03
CA ARG A 108 -6.60 -0.07 15.62
C ARG A 108 -6.58 1.16 14.74
N ALA A 109 -5.71 2.09 15.04
CA ALA A 109 -5.36 3.19 14.16
C ALA A 109 -4.12 2.81 13.32
N VAL A 110 -4.16 3.14 12.03
CA VAL A 110 -3.01 3.08 11.11
C VAL A 110 -2.87 4.47 10.50
N VAL A 111 -1.71 5.08 10.66
CA VAL A 111 -1.49 6.51 10.35
C VAL A 111 -0.11 6.72 9.75
N SER A 112 0.07 7.77 8.95
CA SER A 112 1.39 8.17 8.45
C SER A 112 2.25 8.76 9.56
N GLU A 113 1.66 9.51 10.50
CA GLU A 113 2.33 10.14 11.63
C GLU A 113 1.51 9.98 12.91
N PRO A 114 2.15 9.76 14.08
CA PRO A 114 1.48 9.72 15.38
C PRO A 114 0.66 10.98 15.66
N PHE A 115 -0.54 10.82 16.20
CA PHE A 115 -1.39 11.95 16.61
C PHE A 115 -0.96 12.61 17.91
N ASP A 116 -0.19 11.89 18.72
CA ASP A 116 0.27 12.33 20.03
C ASP A 116 1.71 11.86 20.30
N ALA A 117 2.37 12.53 21.21
CA ALA A 117 3.75 12.23 21.60
C ALA A 117 3.85 11.17 22.74
N VAL A 118 2.81 10.36 22.97
CA VAL A 118 2.84 9.34 24.01
C VAL A 118 3.79 8.23 23.59
N CYS A 119 5.01 8.29 24.14
CA CYS A 119 6.07 7.34 23.84
C CYS A 119 5.63 5.89 24.05
N GLY A 120 5.99 5.03 23.09
CA GLY A 120 5.80 3.57 23.18
C GLY A 120 4.42 3.04 22.81
N LEU A 121 3.43 3.90 22.56
CA LEU A 121 2.12 3.43 22.12
C LEU A 121 2.03 3.24 20.61
N TRP A 122 2.77 4.02 19.83
CA TRP A 122 2.84 3.89 18.39
C TRP A 122 3.98 2.97 18.00
N GLN A 123 3.67 2.00 17.16
CA GLN A 123 4.63 1.06 16.59
C GLN A 123 4.83 1.39 15.13
N GLU A 124 6.07 1.62 14.73
CA GLU A 124 6.42 1.85 13.33
C GLU A 124 6.36 0.55 12.55
N VAL A 125 5.77 0.61 11.36
CA VAL A 125 5.82 -0.49 10.39
C VAL A 125 7.18 -0.44 9.69
N PRO A 126 7.96 -1.53 9.67
CA PRO A 126 9.25 -1.56 8.97
C PRO A 126 9.10 -1.29 7.47
N ASP A 127 10.13 -0.74 6.83
CA ASP A 127 10.19 -0.67 5.36
C ASP A 127 10.16 -2.08 4.75
N LYS A 128 9.68 -2.19 3.52
CA LYS A 128 9.50 -3.44 2.78
C LYS A 128 8.66 -4.48 3.54
N SER A 129 7.59 -4.01 4.16
CA SER A 129 6.70 -4.84 4.97
C SER A 129 5.26 -4.80 4.50
N PHE A 130 4.61 -5.96 4.63
CA PHE A 130 3.17 -6.14 4.52
C PHE A 130 2.59 -6.51 5.88
N CYS A 131 1.55 -5.83 6.31
CA CYS A 131 0.89 -6.02 7.59
C CYS A 131 -0.53 -6.52 7.43
N VAL A 132 -0.90 -7.49 8.27
CA VAL A 132 -2.27 -7.96 8.45
C VAL A 132 -2.71 -7.62 9.86
N PHE A 133 -3.77 -6.85 10.01
CA PHE A 133 -4.31 -6.43 11.28
C PHE A 133 -5.65 -7.12 11.54
N GLU A 134 -5.62 -8.14 12.38
CA GLU A 134 -6.81 -8.86 12.84
C GLU A 134 -7.08 -8.54 14.29
N ARG A 135 -8.04 -7.67 14.59
CA ARG A 135 -8.34 -7.22 15.95
C ARG A 135 -7.04 -6.76 16.66
N GLN A 136 -6.64 -7.47 17.74
CA GLN A 136 -5.42 -7.16 18.49
C GLN A 136 -4.15 -7.75 17.88
N ARG A 137 -4.28 -8.77 17.03
CA ARG A 137 -3.14 -9.44 16.40
C ARG A 137 -2.60 -8.62 15.23
N VAL A 138 -1.29 -8.57 15.12
CA VAL A 138 -0.56 -8.00 13.98
C VAL A 138 0.39 -9.06 13.46
N GLN A 139 0.31 -9.30 12.17
CA GLN A 139 1.29 -10.10 11.45
C GLN A 139 2.02 -9.20 10.48
N ILE A 140 3.35 -9.18 10.55
CA ILE A 140 4.23 -8.41 9.66
C ILE A 140 5.07 -9.40 8.88
N THR A 141 5.07 -9.26 7.56
CA THR A 141 5.81 -10.11 6.64
C THR A 141 6.64 -9.21 5.71
N THR A 142 7.84 -9.60 5.36
CA THR A 142 8.68 -8.89 4.39
C THR A 142 8.11 -9.03 2.98
N LEU A 143 8.11 -7.93 2.22
CA LEU A 143 7.74 -7.85 0.80
C LEU A 143 8.94 -8.16 -0.10
#